data_56291879dbed268cdc196f123165917e
#
_entry.id   56291879dbed268cdc196f123165917e
#
_cell.length_a   1.000
_cell.length_b   1.000
_cell.length_c   1.000
_cell.angle_alpha   90.00
_cell.angle_beta   90.00
_cell.angle_gamma   90.00
#
_symmetry.space_group_name_H-M   'P 1'
#
loop_
_entity.id
_entity.type
_entity.pdbx_description
1 polymer ?
#
loop_
_entity_poly.entity_id
_entity_poly.type
_entity_poly.pdbx_seq_one_letter_code
_entity_poly.pdbx_strand_id
1 'polypeptide(L)'
;DSLDLIAESINITLEKTKGVTAVIENTAGQGSNLGNEFWHLKYIIDRVEDKSRVGVCLDTCHTFTAGYDFLGDYDAVFNEFEEVVGFRYLRGMHLNDSKKELGSHVDRHDSIGKGLIGFAFFEKLMRDPRFDNMPLILETIDETLWPEEIAWLREQSENK
;
A
#
# COMPACT_ATOMS: atom_id res chain seq x y z
N ASP A 1 -6.79 23.31 -2.51
CA ASP A 1 -7.13 21.90 -2.66
C ASP A 1 -6.49 21.08 -1.54
N SER A 2 -7.18 20.05 -1.05
CA SER A 2 -6.70 19.23 0.08
C SER A 2 -5.41 18.47 -0.24
N LEU A 3 -5.24 18.03 -1.49
CA LEU A 3 -3.99 17.38 -1.94
C LEU A 3 -2.81 18.37 -1.97
N ASP A 4 -3.06 19.64 -2.29
CA ASP A 4 -2.02 20.68 -2.25
C ASP A 4 -1.55 20.92 -0.81
N LEU A 5 -2.48 20.94 0.16
CA LEU A 5 -2.14 21.08 1.58
C LEU A 5 -1.29 19.93 2.12
N ILE A 6 -1.55 18.71 1.66
CA ILE A 6 -0.73 17.55 2.02
C ILE A 6 0.69 17.72 1.48
N ALA A 7 0.83 18.08 0.20
CA ALA A 7 2.14 18.29 -0.41
C ALA A 7 2.92 19.43 0.25
N GLU A 8 2.25 20.54 0.56
CA GLU A 8 2.85 21.67 1.28
C GLU A 8 3.34 21.25 2.68
N SER A 9 2.52 20.50 3.41
CA SER A 9 2.88 19.98 4.74
C SER A 9 4.12 19.09 4.69
N ILE A 10 4.22 18.25 3.66
CA ILE A 10 5.41 17.41 3.42
C ILE A 10 6.62 18.29 3.13
N ASN A 11 6.52 19.28 2.24
CA ASN A 11 7.63 20.19 1.92
C ASN A 11 8.13 20.91 3.16
N ILE A 12 7.24 21.47 3.99
CA ILE A 12 7.61 22.12 5.26
C ILE A 12 8.33 21.17 6.21
N THR A 13 7.87 19.90 6.28
CA THR A 13 8.47 18.88 7.15
C THR A 13 9.85 18.50 6.65
N LEU A 14 10.01 18.28 5.34
CA LEU A 14 11.29 17.92 4.74
C LEU A 14 12.33 19.04 4.83
N GLU A 15 11.89 20.31 4.74
CA GLU A 15 12.78 21.46 4.94
C GLU A 15 13.35 21.51 6.37
N LYS A 16 12.53 21.14 7.36
CA LYS A 16 12.90 21.17 8.79
C LYS A 16 13.63 19.95 9.28
N THR A 17 13.76 18.89 8.48
CA THR A 17 14.33 17.61 8.87
C THR A 17 15.44 17.17 7.92
N LYS A 18 16.25 16.20 8.35
CA LYS A 18 17.29 15.55 7.53
C LYS A 18 17.26 14.04 7.72
N GLY A 19 17.63 13.31 6.66
CA GLY A 19 17.82 11.86 6.73
C GLY A 19 16.55 11.03 6.88
N VAL A 20 15.38 11.62 6.66
CA VAL A 20 14.08 10.92 6.68
C VAL A 20 13.36 11.08 5.35
N THR A 21 12.55 10.08 5.01
CA THR A 21 11.68 10.09 3.84
C THR A 21 10.22 10.16 4.30
N ALA A 22 9.46 11.06 3.72
CA ALA A 22 8.01 11.08 3.90
C ALA A 22 7.39 9.98 3.04
N VAL A 23 6.77 8.99 3.64
CA VAL A 23 6.13 7.88 2.94
C VAL A 23 4.63 8.03 3.07
N ILE A 24 3.96 8.19 1.93
CA ILE A 24 2.51 8.43 1.85
C ILE A 24 1.82 7.08 1.73
N GLU A 25 0.93 6.77 2.64
CA GLU A 25 0.08 5.58 2.54
C GLU A 25 -1.19 5.88 1.74
N ASN A 26 -1.57 4.93 0.87
CA ASN A 26 -2.87 4.99 0.21
C ASN A 26 -4.01 4.66 1.21
N THR A 27 -5.21 5.14 0.92
CA THR A 27 -6.39 4.95 1.76
C THR A 27 -7.47 4.12 1.05
N ALA A 28 -8.42 3.60 1.82
CA ALA A 28 -9.60 2.95 1.28
C ALA A 28 -10.60 3.94 0.62
N GLY A 29 -10.45 5.23 0.89
CA GLY A 29 -11.41 6.25 0.47
C GLY A 29 -12.65 6.31 1.36
N GLN A 30 -12.54 5.89 2.62
CA GLN A 30 -13.66 5.92 3.56
C GLN A 30 -14.09 7.36 3.85
N GLY A 31 -15.38 7.63 3.71
CA GLY A 31 -15.93 8.97 3.91
C GLY A 31 -15.41 9.96 2.86
N SER A 32 -14.69 10.98 3.30
CA SER A 32 -14.07 12.01 2.44
C SER A 32 -12.55 11.89 2.37
N ASN A 33 -11.98 10.75 2.77
CA ASN A 33 -10.54 10.54 2.77
C ASN A 33 -10.00 10.51 1.32
N LEU A 34 -8.97 11.30 1.08
CA LEU A 34 -8.21 11.28 -0.16
C LEU A 34 -7.06 10.25 -0.09
N GLY A 35 -6.47 9.93 -1.23
CA GLY A 35 -5.36 8.97 -1.31
C GLY A 35 -5.79 7.57 -1.71
N ASN A 36 -7.06 7.36 -2.02
CA ASN A 36 -7.60 6.09 -2.48
C ASN A 36 -7.33 5.79 -3.96
N GLU A 37 -7.04 6.79 -4.75
CA GLU A 37 -6.67 6.62 -6.15
C GLU A 37 -5.17 6.87 -6.38
N PHE A 38 -4.54 6.08 -7.25
CA PHE A 38 -3.10 6.21 -7.52
C PHE A 38 -2.71 7.60 -8.00
N TRP A 39 -3.59 8.28 -8.76
CA TRP A 39 -3.32 9.63 -9.20
C TRP A 39 -3.27 10.66 -8.04
N HIS A 40 -3.97 10.42 -6.91
CA HIS A 40 -3.83 11.25 -5.72
C HIS A 40 -2.39 11.23 -5.19
N LEU A 41 -1.81 10.03 -5.13
CA LEU A 41 -0.43 9.84 -4.68
C LEU A 41 0.55 10.54 -5.63
N LYS A 42 0.35 10.35 -6.93
CA LYS A 42 1.15 11.00 -7.96
C LYS A 42 1.06 12.52 -7.88
N TYR A 43 -0.15 13.04 -7.70
CA TYR A 43 -0.40 14.48 -7.56
C TYR A 43 0.39 15.09 -6.40
N ILE A 44 0.41 14.40 -5.24
CA ILE A 44 1.18 14.84 -4.08
C ILE A 44 2.68 14.77 -4.38
N ILE A 45 3.16 13.64 -4.92
CA ILE A 45 4.58 13.46 -5.25
C ILE A 45 5.07 14.56 -6.20
N ASP A 46 4.29 14.89 -7.23
CA ASP A 46 4.68 15.90 -8.21
C ASP A 46 4.90 17.30 -7.58
N ARG A 47 4.23 17.59 -6.47
CA ARG A 47 4.32 18.85 -5.74
C ARG A 47 5.31 18.85 -4.59
N VAL A 48 5.81 17.68 -4.21
CA VAL A 48 6.91 17.60 -3.24
C VAL A 48 8.22 18.02 -3.95
N GLU A 49 8.95 18.95 -3.37
CA GLU A 49 10.16 19.52 -3.98
C GLU A 49 11.31 18.51 -4.00
N ASP A 50 11.60 17.89 -2.88
CA ASP A 50 12.66 16.87 -2.77
C ASP A 50 12.11 15.47 -3.10
N LYS A 51 12.16 15.10 -4.37
CA LYS A 51 11.72 13.79 -4.87
C LYS A 51 12.51 12.61 -4.29
N SER A 52 13.72 12.85 -3.79
CA SER A 52 14.54 11.78 -3.18
C SER A 52 14.07 11.38 -1.79
N ARG A 53 13.22 12.21 -1.17
CA ARG A 53 12.74 12.04 0.20
C ARG A 53 11.21 11.90 0.30
N VAL A 54 10.58 11.46 -0.77
CA VAL A 54 9.15 11.10 -0.79
C VAL A 54 8.98 9.70 -1.36
N GLY A 55 8.04 8.96 -0.83
CA GLY A 55 7.72 7.62 -1.29
C GLY A 55 6.29 7.24 -0.95
N VAL A 56 5.92 6.01 -1.29
CA VAL A 56 4.58 5.46 -1.11
C VAL A 56 4.66 4.15 -0.33
N CYS A 57 3.70 3.96 0.56
CA CYS A 57 3.35 2.67 1.15
C CYS A 57 1.98 2.26 0.59
N LEU A 58 1.88 1.05 0.03
CA LEU A 58 0.61 0.48 -0.39
C LEU A 58 0.09 -0.48 0.68
N ASP A 59 -1.12 -0.22 1.14
CA ASP A 59 -1.87 -1.16 1.97
C ASP A 59 -2.77 -2.02 1.06
N THR A 60 -2.70 -3.34 1.21
CA THR A 60 -3.44 -4.28 0.35
C THR A 60 -4.94 -4.23 0.61
N CYS A 61 -5.37 -4.05 1.85
CA CYS A 61 -6.78 -3.86 2.19
C CYS A 61 -7.31 -2.55 1.60
N HIS A 62 -6.57 -1.45 1.74
CA HIS A 62 -6.96 -0.15 1.18
C HIS A 62 -7.05 -0.20 -0.34
N THR A 63 -6.07 -0.80 -1.01
CA THR A 63 -6.04 -0.93 -2.47
C THR A 63 -7.27 -1.70 -2.98
N PHE A 64 -7.59 -2.82 -2.33
CA PHE A 64 -8.74 -3.66 -2.67
C PHE A 64 -10.06 -2.92 -2.45
N THR A 65 -10.25 -2.33 -1.28
CA THR A 65 -11.49 -1.63 -0.94
C THR A 65 -11.66 -0.30 -1.67
N ALA A 66 -10.57 0.31 -2.15
CA ALA A 66 -10.63 1.46 -3.05
C ALA A 66 -11.12 1.11 -4.46
N GLY A 67 -11.11 -0.17 -4.85
CA GLY A 67 -11.67 -0.63 -6.12
C GLY A 67 -10.64 -1.19 -7.10
N TYR A 68 -9.39 -1.34 -6.71
CA TYR A 68 -8.37 -1.98 -7.54
C TYR A 68 -8.49 -3.50 -7.47
N ASP A 69 -9.01 -4.11 -8.53
CA ASP A 69 -9.31 -5.56 -8.59
C ASP A 69 -8.07 -6.38 -8.94
N PHE A 70 -7.13 -6.49 -8.00
CA PHE A 70 -5.95 -7.33 -8.16
C PHE A 70 -6.25 -8.84 -8.05
N LEU A 71 -7.47 -9.23 -7.68
CA LEU A 71 -7.90 -10.63 -7.75
C LEU A 71 -8.35 -11.00 -9.15
N GLY A 72 -9.06 -10.09 -9.82
CA GLY A 72 -9.49 -10.28 -11.22
C GLY A 72 -8.33 -10.12 -12.20
N ASP A 73 -7.48 -9.10 -12.02
CA ASP A 73 -6.29 -8.89 -12.83
C ASP A 73 -5.15 -8.26 -12.02
N TYR A 74 -4.34 -9.12 -11.42
CA TYR A 74 -3.19 -8.73 -10.61
C TYR A 74 -2.20 -7.84 -11.37
N ASP A 75 -1.84 -8.24 -12.58
CA ASP A 75 -0.83 -7.52 -13.36
C ASP A 75 -1.34 -6.17 -13.85
N ALA A 76 -2.62 -6.06 -14.21
CA ALA A 76 -3.20 -4.79 -14.61
C ALA A 76 -3.12 -3.74 -13.49
N VAL A 77 -3.44 -4.12 -12.25
CA VAL A 77 -3.37 -3.19 -11.11
C VAL A 77 -1.95 -2.71 -10.87
N PHE A 78 -0.97 -3.61 -10.82
CA PHE A 78 0.41 -3.20 -10.55
C PHE A 78 1.09 -2.53 -11.75
N ASN A 79 0.68 -2.83 -12.98
CA ASN A 79 1.09 -2.07 -14.16
C ASN A 79 0.52 -0.64 -14.13
N GLU A 80 -0.73 -0.46 -13.72
CA GLU A 80 -1.32 0.87 -13.52
C GLU A 80 -0.55 1.66 -12.44
N PHE A 81 -0.20 1.00 -11.33
CA PHE A 81 0.64 1.64 -10.31
C PHE A 81 1.98 2.09 -10.88
N GLU A 82 2.66 1.25 -11.68
CA GLU A 82 3.92 1.63 -12.33
C GLU A 82 3.75 2.81 -13.28
N GLU A 83 2.69 2.82 -14.09
CA GLU A 83 2.44 3.90 -15.04
C GLU A 83 2.08 5.22 -14.37
N VAL A 84 1.27 5.18 -13.32
CA VAL A 84 0.75 6.39 -12.66
C VAL A 84 1.74 6.92 -11.63
N VAL A 85 2.24 6.07 -10.74
CA VAL A 85 3.11 6.44 -9.62
C VAL A 85 4.57 6.07 -9.89
N GLY A 86 4.80 4.83 -10.20
CA GLY A 86 6.12 4.22 -10.41
C GLY A 86 6.64 3.46 -9.18
N PHE A 87 7.11 2.23 -9.39
CA PHE A 87 7.72 1.41 -8.33
C PHE A 87 8.95 2.05 -7.71
N ARG A 88 9.60 2.98 -8.42
CA ARG A 88 10.71 3.77 -7.88
C ARG A 88 10.35 4.56 -6.62
N TYR A 89 9.08 4.88 -6.42
CA TYR A 89 8.57 5.57 -5.23
C TYR A 89 8.05 4.62 -4.16
N LEU A 90 7.86 3.34 -4.45
CA LEU A 90 7.39 2.37 -3.47
C LEU A 90 8.47 2.10 -2.42
N ARG A 91 8.15 2.33 -1.14
CA ARG A 91 9.08 2.18 -0.01
C ARG A 91 8.70 1.07 0.94
N GLY A 92 7.52 0.55 0.83
CA GLY A 92 7.02 -0.54 1.66
C GLY A 92 5.57 -0.85 1.38
N MET A 93 5.08 -1.89 2.02
CA MET A 93 3.66 -2.27 1.95
C MET A 93 3.14 -2.64 3.34
N HIS A 94 1.87 -2.38 3.55
CA HIS A 94 1.09 -3.01 4.62
C HIS A 94 0.35 -4.21 4.04
N LEU A 95 0.59 -5.39 4.60
CA LEU A 95 -0.06 -6.62 4.16
C LEU A 95 -1.22 -6.94 5.10
N ASN A 96 -2.43 -6.67 4.65
CA ASN A 96 -3.66 -6.88 5.40
C ASN A 96 -4.70 -7.51 4.50
N ASP A 97 -5.41 -8.52 5.01
CA ASP A 97 -6.62 -9.00 4.36
C ASP A 97 -7.78 -8.03 4.63
N SER A 98 -8.91 -8.21 4.00
CA SER A 98 -10.05 -7.31 4.09
C SER A 98 -11.31 -8.03 4.50
N LYS A 99 -12.02 -7.46 5.48
CA LYS A 99 -13.39 -7.89 5.84
C LYS A 99 -14.45 -7.39 4.87
N LYS A 100 -14.09 -6.42 4.01
CA LYS A 100 -15.02 -5.72 3.13
C LYS A 100 -14.68 -5.95 1.67
N GLU A 101 -15.72 -5.82 0.86
CA GLU A 101 -15.69 -6.15 -0.55
C GLU A 101 -14.85 -5.15 -1.36
N LEU A 102 -14.46 -5.60 -2.55
CA LEU A 102 -13.86 -4.77 -3.59
C LEU A 102 -14.69 -3.50 -3.82
N GLY A 103 -14.04 -2.34 -3.75
CA GLY A 103 -14.70 -1.06 -4.03
C GLY A 103 -15.67 -0.57 -2.96
N SER A 104 -15.68 -1.19 -1.77
CA SER A 104 -16.56 -0.80 -0.67
C SER A 104 -16.20 0.55 -0.02
N HIS A 105 -14.96 1.02 -0.20
CA HIS A 105 -14.40 2.20 0.48
C HIS A 105 -14.48 2.11 2.01
N VAL A 106 -14.41 0.90 2.56
CA VAL A 106 -14.44 0.68 4.01
C VAL A 106 -13.14 0.04 4.48
N ASP A 107 -12.46 0.72 5.38
CA ASP A 107 -11.22 0.26 5.99
C ASP A 107 -11.52 -0.68 7.17
N ARG A 108 -11.41 -1.98 6.93
CA ARG A 108 -11.55 -3.03 7.95
C ARG A 108 -10.61 -4.19 7.62
N HIS A 109 -9.46 -4.21 8.31
CA HIS A 109 -8.47 -5.26 8.17
C HIS A 109 -8.97 -6.61 8.69
N ASP A 110 -8.45 -7.68 8.10
CA ASP A 110 -8.58 -9.03 8.59
C ASP A 110 -7.22 -9.73 8.57
N SER A 111 -7.12 -10.87 9.26
CA SER A 111 -5.92 -11.70 9.26
C SER A 111 -5.68 -12.30 7.87
N ILE A 112 -4.41 -12.48 7.52
CA ILE A 112 -4.02 -13.01 6.21
C ILE A 112 -4.73 -14.32 5.90
N GLY A 113 -5.42 -14.37 4.75
CA GLY A 113 -6.16 -15.53 4.27
C GLY A 113 -7.54 -15.73 4.89
N LYS A 114 -7.94 -14.89 5.85
CA LYS A 114 -9.25 -14.99 6.53
C LYS A 114 -10.28 -14.00 5.99
N GLY A 115 -9.86 -13.06 5.18
CA GLY A 115 -10.72 -12.06 4.56
C GLY A 115 -11.08 -12.39 3.11
N LEU A 116 -11.55 -11.37 2.41
CA LEU A 116 -12.04 -11.47 1.03
C LEU A 116 -10.91 -11.39 -0.02
N ILE A 117 -9.70 -11.02 0.38
CA ILE A 117 -8.52 -11.05 -0.49
C ILE A 117 -7.99 -12.49 -0.61
N GLY A 118 -7.74 -13.15 0.51
CA GLY A 118 -7.39 -14.57 0.57
C GLY A 118 -5.91 -14.88 0.32
N PHE A 119 -5.52 -16.09 0.67
CA PHE A 119 -4.13 -16.56 0.62
C PHE A 119 -3.48 -16.51 -0.76
N ALA A 120 -4.22 -16.82 -1.83
CA ALA A 120 -3.66 -16.91 -3.18
C ALA A 120 -3.04 -15.58 -3.65
N PHE A 121 -3.63 -14.45 -3.30
CA PHE A 121 -3.08 -13.13 -3.60
C PHE A 121 -1.74 -12.91 -2.87
N PHE A 122 -1.70 -13.16 -1.56
CA PHE A 122 -0.50 -12.95 -0.76
C PHE A 122 0.64 -13.91 -1.17
N GLU A 123 0.31 -15.15 -1.54
CA GLU A 123 1.27 -16.10 -2.11
C GLU A 123 1.92 -15.53 -3.39
N LYS A 124 1.10 -15.02 -4.30
CA LYS A 124 1.58 -14.40 -5.55
C LYS A 124 2.42 -13.16 -5.27
N LEU A 125 1.98 -12.30 -4.35
CA LEU A 125 2.70 -11.08 -3.98
C LEU A 125 4.07 -11.40 -3.38
N MET A 126 4.17 -12.37 -2.48
CA MET A 126 5.44 -12.75 -1.85
C MET A 126 6.44 -13.36 -2.83
N ARG A 127 5.98 -13.87 -3.97
CA ARG A 127 6.82 -14.40 -5.05
C ARG A 127 7.16 -13.37 -6.13
N ASP A 128 6.54 -12.20 -6.08
CA ASP A 128 6.75 -11.13 -7.05
C ASP A 128 8.02 -10.34 -6.72
N PRO A 129 9.05 -10.36 -7.60
CA PRO A 129 10.31 -9.69 -7.33
C PRO A 129 10.21 -8.17 -7.22
N ARG A 130 9.10 -7.57 -7.70
CA ARG A 130 8.87 -6.12 -7.56
C ARG A 130 8.75 -5.67 -6.10
N PHE A 131 8.42 -6.59 -5.19
CA PHE A 131 8.25 -6.34 -3.76
C PHE A 131 9.40 -6.87 -2.90
N ASP A 132 10.50 -7.29 -3.53
CA ASP A 132 11.70 -7.76 -2.81
C ASP A 132 12.45 -6.60 -2.15
N ASN A 133 13.10 -6.91 -1.02
CA ASN A 133 13.99 -5.99 -0.31
C ASN A 133 13.34 -4.68 0.17
N MET A 134 12.07 -4.72 0.52
CA MET A 134 11.37 -3.61 1.15
C MET A 134 10.63 -4.08 2.41
N PRO A 135 10.31 -3.17 3.34
CA PRO A 135 9.47 -3.50 4.49
C PRO A 135 8.08 -3.96 4.05
N LEU A 136 7.66 -5.11 4.55
CA LEU A 136 6.30 -5.65 4.43
C LEU A 136 5.77 -5.81 5.84
N ILE A 137 4.77 -5.03 6.22
CA ILE A 137 4.33 -4.86 7.60
C ILE A 137 2.89 -5.31 7.75
N LEU A 138 2.62 -6.11 8.78
CA LEU A 138 1.26 -6.51 9.15
C LEU A 138 0.61 -5.46 10.06
N GLU A 139 -0.62 -5.13 9.76
CA GLU A 139 -1.52 -4.39 10.65
C GLU A 139 -2.83 -5.16 10.86
N THR A 140 -2.74 -6.49 10.74
CA THR A 140 -3.85 -7.39 10.96
C THR A 140 -4.33 -7.33 12.41
N ILE A 141 -5.61 -7.58 12.61
CA ILE A 141 -6.32 -7.25 13.86
C ILE A 141 -6.03 -8.18 15.04
N ASP A 142 -5.58 -9.40 14.79
CA ASP A 142 -5.29 -10.40 15.82
C ASP A 142 -3.79 -10.60 15.97
N GLU A 143 -3.20 -9.89 16.92
CA GLU A 143 -1.76 -9.95 17.19
C GLU A 143 -1.27 -11.35 17.61
N THR A 144 -2.15 -12.20 18.11
CA THR A 144 -1.79 -13.57 18.47
C THR A 144 -1.47 -14.43 17.26
N LEU A 145 -1.94 -14.05 16.07
CA LEU A 145 -1.70 -14.73 14.80
C LEU A 145 -0.47 -14.20 14.06
N TRP A 146 0.08 -13.06 14.44
CA TRP A 146 1.23 -12.46 13.72
C TRP A 146 2.42 -13.41 13.54
N PRO A 147 2.83 -14.22 14.53
CA PRO A 147 3.94 -15.16 14.31
C PRO A 147 3.65 -16.18 13.20
N GLU A 148 2.41 -16.70 13.13
CA GLU A 148 1.99 -17.64 12.10
C GLU A 148 1.88 -16.96 10.73
N GLU A 149 1.30 -15.76 10.66
CA GLU A 149 1.18 -14.98 9.44
C GLU A 149 2.56 -14.64 8.86
N ILE A 150 3.49 -14.19 9.68
CA ILE A 150 4.87 -13.87 9.26
C ILE A 150 5.58 -15.14 8.78
N ALA A 151 5.46 -16.25 9.49
CA ALA A 151 6.08 -17.52 9.11
C ALA A 151 5.55 -18.00 7.75
N TRP A 152 4.23 -17.96 7.57
CA TRP A 152 3.60 -18.35 6.31
C TRP A 152 4.04 -17.45 5.14
N LEU A 153 4.04 -16.12 5.32
CA LEU A 153 4.48 -15.18 4.29
C LEU A 153 5.94 -15.41 3.88
N ARG A 154 6.83 -15.64 4.84
CA ARG A 154 8.24 -15.96 4.57
C ARG A 154 8.40 -17.24 3.80
N GLU A 155 7.66 -18.30 4.16
CA GLU A 155 7.66 -19.56 3.43
C GLU A 155 7.27 -19.36 1.97
N GLN A 156 6.26 -18.52 1.68
CA GLN A 156 5.87 -18.24 0.30
C GLN A 156 6.98 -17.54 -0.50
N SER A 157 7.74 -16.65 0.12
CA SER A 157 8.84 -15.96 -0.54
C SER A 157 10.04 -16.88 -0.85
N GLU A 158 10.24 -17.92 -0.06
CA GLU A 158 11.31 -18.92 -0.25
C GLU A 158 11.00 -19.92 -1.38
N ASN A 159 9.73 -20.07 -1.76
CA ASN A 159 9.25 -20.97 -2.81
C ASN A 159 9.22 -20.33 -4.22
N LYS A 160 10.12 -19.40 -4.49
CA LYS A 160 10.25 -18.73 -5.80
C LYS A 160 10.82 -19.65 -6.87
#